data_b1e59f3956b4cf760f42fcbdc4b54df0
#
_entry.id   b1e59f3956b4cf760f42fcbdc4b54df0
#
_cell.length_a   1.000
_cell.length_b   1.000
_cell.length_c   1.000
_cell.angle_alpha   90.00
_cell.angle_beta   90.00
_cell.angle_gamma   90.00
#
_symmetry.space_group_name_H-M   'P 1'
#
loop_
_entity.id
_entity.type
_entity.pdbx_description
1 polymer ?
#
loop_
_entity_poly.entity_id
_entity_poly.type
_entity_poly.pdbx_seq_one_letter_code
_entity_poly.pdbx_strand_id
1 'polypeptide(L)'
;MSKWKASVLATGCLVVCSMGVAKAAEIRVGVIASFSGPYSHWGKYIQEATDAYVAQHGGKAGAHTVKIIYKDVGGNNPARARQLAEELVVRDKVQYIAGLEFTPAALAVADVATQARVPVIINNSGTSGILSRSPYLLRSGYTQWMVATPLAKWTAEAGGKNVFLAAADYAPGHDAIGAYKKSFTEAGGKIAGEMRVPLNTADFSTYMQKVREARPDYVYMFMPVGPLSVAFIKAYVERGLEKDGIKLLATAETEESELAGYGDAAAGIVTALHYSASSTAPANQAFVAALRKKAGPTRIPNVASVSAWDSMHMIYQMIKATDGKKDGPKAMAAIKTFAWDSPRGPVKVDPNTRELIQNVYIRKVEKVNGAYVNQTFKTYEAIKDPGVKVE
;
A
#
# COMPACT_ATOMS: atom_id res chain seq x y z
N MET A 1 -90.04 -13.19 -25.18
CA MET A 1 -88.71 -13.75 -25.44
C MET A 1 -87.69 -12.60 -25.31
N SER A 2 -87.19 -12.44 -24.04
CA SER A 2 -86.22 -11.33 -23.71
C SER A 2 -84.81 -11.88 -23.58
N LYS A 3 -83.89 -11.38 -24.35
CA LYS A 3 -82.46 -11.75 -24.29
C LYS A 3 -81.73 -10.81 -23.31
N TRP A 4 -81.30 -11.31 -22.18
CA TRP A 4 -80.40 -10.61 -21.26
C TRP A 4 -78.96 -10.68 -21.78
N LYS A 5 -78.31 -9.54 -21.94
CA LYS A 5 -76.90 -9.43 -22.21
C LYS A 5 -76.18 -9.15 -20.90
N ALA A 6 -75.38 -10.07 -20.44
CA ALA A 6 -74.51 -9.87 -19.32
C ALA A 6 -73.21 -9.14 -19.79
N SER A 7 -72.93 -7.95 -19.23
CA SER A 7 -71.68 -7.22 -19.42
C SER A 7 -70.69 -7.63 -18.31
N VAL A 8 -69.57 -8.25 -18.71
CA VAL A 8 -68.45 -8.55 -17.82
C VAL A 8 -67.54 -7.33 -17.77
N LEU A 9 -67.50 -6.63 -16.64
CA LEU A 9 -66.48 -5.60 -16.36
C LEU A 9 -65.19 -6.32 -15.93
N ALA A 10 -64.18 -6.30 -16.75
CA ALA A 10 -62.83 -6.71 -16.42
C ALA A 10 -62.11 -5.56 -15.69
N THR A 11 -61.99 -5.69 -14.34
CA THR A 11 -61.21 -4.74 -13.53
C THR A 11 -59.73 -5.13 -13.64
N GLY A 12 -58.99 -4.41 -14.48
CA GLY A 12 -57.54 -4.53 -14.62
C GLY A 12 -56.82 -3.90 -13.39
N CYS A 13 -56.27 -4.73 -12.50
CA CYS A 13 -55.37 -4.29 -11.45
C CYS A 13 -54.05 -3.87 -12.10
N LEU A 14 -53.81 -2.56 -12.24
CA LEU A 14 -52.47 -2.01 -12.51
C LEU A 14 -51.59 -2.20 -11.25
N VAL A 15 -50.72 -3.20 -11.28
CA VAL A 15 -49.65 -3.32 -10.30
C VAL A 15 -48.62 -2.27 -10.64
N VAL A 16 -48.67 -1.10 -10.02
CA VAL A 16 -47.61 -0.10 -10.07
C VAL A 16 -46.42 -0.63 -9.24
N CYS A 17 -45.46 -1.28 -9.90
CA CYS A 17 -44.16 -1.54 -9.29
C CYS A 17 -43.51 -0.18 -9.00
N SER A 18 -43.63 0.29 -7.76
CA SER A 18 -42.80 1.42 -7.27
C SER A 18 -41.34 0.96 -7.23
N MET A 19 -40.62 1.22 -8.33
CA MET A 19 -39.16 1.20 -8.28
C MET A 19 -38.74 2.27 -7.28
N GLY A 20 -38.40 1.84 -6.06
CA GLY A 20 -37.86 2.72 -5.04
C GLY A 20 -36.59 3.37 -5.61
N VAL A 21 -36.66 4.63 -5.94
CA VAL A 21 -35.48 5.42 -6.31
C VAL A 21 -34.57 5.43 -5.10
N ALA A 22 -33.44 4.74 -5.18
CA ALA A 22 -32.45 4.74 -4.13
C ALA A 22 -32.09 6.22 -3.81
N LYS A 23 -32.36 6.65 -2.58
CA LYS A 23 -32.13 8.03 -2.16
C LYS A 23 -30.62 8.26 -2.13
N ALA A 24 -30.12 9.20 -2.92
CA ALA A 24 -28.72 9.60 -2.91
C ALA A 24 -28.30 10.01 -1.49
N ALA A 25 -27.22 9.43 -1.00
CA ALA A 25 -26.66 9.71 0.32
C ALA A 25 -25.26 10.31 0.20
N GLU A 26 -24.85 11.10 1.20
CA GLU A 26 -23.45 11.50 1.38
C GLU A 26 -22.71 10.40 2.13
N ILE A 27 -21.73 9.79 1.49
CA ILE A 27 -20.86 8.77 2.07
C ILE A 27 -19.58 9.45 2.53
N ARG A 28 -19.29 9.34 3.84
CA ARG A 28 -18.12 9.94 4.45
C ARG A 28 -17.01 8.91 4.59
N VAL A 29 -15.83 9.24 4.10
CA VAL A 29 -14.61 8.43 4.17
C VAL A 29 -13.57 9.21 4.96
N GLY A 30 -13.09 8.66 6.06
CA GLY A 30 -11.99 9.21 6.83
C GLY A 30 -10.65 8.75 6.26
N VAL A 31 -9.67 9.65 6.17
CA VAL A 31 -8.29 9.32 5.80
C VAL A 31 -7.36 9.77 6.90
N ILE A 32 -6.69 8.82 7.56
CA ILE A 32 -5.70 9.08 8.61
C ILE A 32 -4.32 8.91 8.01
N ALA A 33 -3.57 10.00 7.90
CA ALA A 33 -2.22 10.00 7.33
C ALA A 33 -1.35 11.09 7.97
N SER A 34 -0.05 11.04 7.72
CA SER A 34 0.91 12.04 8.22
C SER A 34 0.90 13.25 7.30
N PHE A 35 0.21 14.32 7.67
CA PHE A 35 0.18 15.58 6.91
C PHE A 35 1.16 16.62 7.47
N SER A 36 1.78 16.32 8.62
CA SER A 36 2.83 17.13 9.25
C SER A 36 4.01 16.24 9.68
N GLY A 37 5.14 16.88 10.08
CA GLY A 37 6.34 16.21 10.54
C GLY A 37 7.19 15.58 9.42
N PRO A 38 8.18 14.73 9.78
CA PRO A 38 9.17 14.17 8.85
C PRO A 38 8.58 13.31 7.73
N TYR A 39 7.38 12.77 7.93
CA TYR A 39 6.67 11.90 6.99
C TYR A 39 5.52 12.58 6.25
N SER A 40 5.43 13.93 6.30
CA SER A 40 4.34 14.69 5.67
C SER A 40 4.21 14.49 4.16
N HIS A 41 5.30 14.13 3.48
CA HIS A 41 5.27 13.75 2.08
C HIS A 41 4.35 12.54 1.80
N TRP A 42 4.27 11.56 2.72
CA TRP A 42 3.35 10.42 2.59
C TRP A 42 1.89 10.87 2.57
N GLY A 43 1.49 11.69 3.55
CA GLY A 43 0.14 12.24 3.61
C GLY A 43 -0.23 13.01 2.35
N LYS A 44 0.71 13.82 1.82
CA LYS A 44 0.52 14.55 0.57
C LYS A 44 0.25 13.62 -0.62
N TYR A 45 1.03 12.56 -0.80
CA TYR A 45 0.82 11.59 -1.88
C TYR A 45 -0.51 10.82 -1.72
N ILE A 46 -0.86 10.44 -0.49
CA ILE A 46 -2.15 9.79 -0.19
C ILE A 46 -3.31 10.73 -0.54
N GLN A 47 -3.24 11.99 -0.13
CA GLN A 47 -4.29 12.98 -0.40
C GLN A 47 -4.45 13.23 -1.90
N GLU A 48 -3.36 13.50 -2.60
CA GLU A 48 -3.38 13.78 -4.05
C GLU A 48 -3.99 12.62 -4.85
N ALA A 49 -3.63 11.37 -4.52
CA ALA A 49 -4.16 10.19 -5.19
C ALA A 49 -5.62 9.90 -4.83
N THR A 50 -6.00 10.08 -3.56
CA THR A 50 -7.40 9.99 -3.10
C THR A 50 -8.28 11.00 -3.83
N ASP A 51 -7.85 12.26 -3.87
CA ASP A 51 -8.58 13.34 -4.53
C ASP A 51 -8.64 13.14 -6.05
N ALA A 52 -7.57 12.64 -6.67
CA ALA A 52 -7.54 12.33 -8.10
C ALA A 52 -8.54 11.23 -8.44
N TYR A 53 -8.61 10.17 -7.61
CA TYR A 53 -9.59 9.09 -7.79
C TYR A 53 -11.03 9.60 -7.67
N VAL A 54 -11.33 10.36 -6.62
CA VAL A 54 -12.66 10.97 -6.41
C VAL A 54 -13.04 11.88 -7.56
N ALA A 55 -12.13 12.74 -8.01
CA ALA A 55 -12.37 13.66 -9.14
C ALA A 55 -12.62 12.92 -10.47
N GLN A 56 -11.87 11.83 -10.74
CA GLN A 56 -12.07 11.02 -11.94
C GLN A 56 -13.47 10.38 -11.99
N HIS A 57 -14.06 10.09 -10.83
CA HIS A 57 -15.41 9.52 -10.71
C HIS A 57 -16.50 10.57 -10.43
N GLY A 58 -16.20 11.86 -10.68
CA GLY A 58 -17.15 12.96 -10.48
C GLY A 58 -17.65 13.09 -9.03
N GLY A 59 -16.86 12.67 -8.04
CA GLY A 59 -17.22 12.71 -6.62
C GLY A 59 -18.32 11.71 -6.23
N LYS A 60 -18.59 10.69 -7.06
CA LYS A 60 -19.72 9.78 -6.85
C LYS A 60 -19.32 8.31 -6.94
N ALA A 61 -19.91 7.49 -6.06
CA ALA A 61 -19.89 6.03 -6.13
C ALA A 61 -21.35 5.52 -6.34
N GLY A 62 -21.68 5.13 -7.56
CA GLY A 62 -23.08 4.89 -7.94
C GLY A 62 -23.91 6.18 -7.85
N ALA A 63 -25.04 6.15 -7.16
CA ALA A 63 -25.91 7.31 -6.92
C ALA A 63 -25.41 8.22 -5.78
N HIS A 64 -24.44 7.77 -4.98
CA HIS A 64 -24.04 8.41 -3.73
C HIS A 64 -22.87 9.37 -3.93
N THR A 65 -22.88 10.53 -3.24
CA THR A 65 -21.74 11.46 -3.21
C THR A 65 -20.72 10.98 -2.18
N VAL A 66 -19.42 11.13 -2.49
CA VAL A 66 -18.33 10.74 -1.60
C VAL A 66 -17.64 11.99 -1.04
N LYS A 67 -17.55 12.08 0.28
CA LYS A 67 -16.88 13.15 1.01
C LYS A 67 -15.68 12.61 1.77
N ILE A 68 -14.51 13.15 1.52
CA ILE A 68 -13.28 12.77 2.22
C ILE A 68 -13.04 13.69 3.40
N ILE A 69 -12.64 13.11 4.54
CA ILE A 69 -12.27 13.82 5.77
C ILE A 69 -10.85 13.41 6.13
N TYR A 70 -9.91 14.32 5.98
CA TYR A 70 -8.51 14.10 6.31
C TYR A 70 -8.21 14.38 7.78
N LYS A 71 -7.40 13.52 8.42
CA LYS A 71 -6.93 13.66 9.81
C LYS A 71 -5.42 13.46 9.86
N ASP A 72 -4.72 14.42 10.46
CA ASP A 72 -3.27 14.37 10.60
C ASP A 72 -2.86 13.59 11.85
N VAL A 73 -2.11 12.50 11.61
CA VAL A 73 -1.53 11.67 12.68
C VAL A 73 -0.12 12.12 13.09
N GLY A 74 0.56 12.93 12.24
CA GLY A 74 1.87 13.51 12.53
C GLY A 74 3.04 12.51 12.57
N GLY A 75 2.89 11.33 11.94
CA GLY A 75 3.92 10.28 11.90
C GLY A 75 3.54 9.01 12.65
N ASN A 76 4.53 8.30 13.19
CA ASN A 76 4.30 7.05 13.94
C ASN A 76 3.76 7.33 15.35
N ASN A 77 2.48 7.66 15.45
CA ASN A 77 1.80 7.97 16.70
C ASN A 77 0.52 7.11 16.88
N PRO A 78 0.61 5.92 17.48
CA PRO A 78 -0.52 5.01 17.63
C PRO A 78 -1.64 5.56 18.50
N ALA A 79 -1.33 6.31 19.57
CA ALA A 79 -2.34 6.90 20.44
C ALA A 79 -3.17 7.95 19.68
N ARG A 80 -2.50 8.80 18.89
CA ARG A 80 -3.17 9.80 18.05
C ARG A 80 -4.01 9.14 16.95
N ALA A 81 -3.50 8.08 16.32
CA ALA A 81 -4.25 7.34 15.29
C ALA A 81 -5.55 6.76 15.84
N ARG A 82 -5.52 6.16 17.05
CA ARG A 82 -6.72 5.66 17.72
C ARG A 82 -7.71 6.78 18.00
N GLN A 83 -7.26 7.88 18.59
CA GLN A 83 -8.11 9.05 18.88
C GLN A 83 -8.79 9.59 17.61
N LEU A 84 -8.04 9.71 16.52
CA LEU A 84 -8.57 10.20 15.24
C LEU A 84 -9.60 9.23 14.63
N ALA A 85 -9.38 7.92 14.75
CA ALA A 85 -10.34 6.91 14.30
C ALA A 85 -11.65 6.99 15.12
N GLU A 86 -11.57 7.16 16.43
CA GLU A 86 -12.73 7.37 17.31
C GLU A 86 -13.49 8.66 16.94
N GLU A 87 -12.78 9.77 16.69
CA GLU A 87 -13.39 11.01 16.20
C GLU A 87 -14.13 10.81 14.87
N LEU A 88 -13.49 10.17 13.90
CA LEU A 88 -14.07 9.90 12.59
C LEU A 88 -15.37 9.08 12.70
N VAL A 89 -15.36 8.06 13.53
CA VAL A 89 -16.51 7.17 13.70
C VAL A 89 -17.65 7.86 14.48
N VAL A 90 -17.34 8.49 15.62
CA VAL A 90 -18.36 9.00 16.56
C VAL A 90 -18.84 10.38 16.14
N ARG A 91 -17.92 11.30 15.85
CA ARG A 91 -18.26 12.70 15.54
C ARG A 91 -18.55 12.90 14.06
N ASP A 92 -17.65 12.43 13.19
CA ASP A 92 -17.72 12.70 11.76
C ASP A 92 -18.62 11.67 11.02
N LYS A 93 -19.03 10.59 11.72
CA LYS A 93 -19.98 9.55 11.23
C LYS A 93 -19.50 8.88 9.93
N VAL A 94 -18.20 8.63 9.80
CA VAL A 94 -17.66 7.98 8.59
C VAL A 94 -18.16 6.54 8.46
N GLN A 95 -18.24 6.06 7.22
CA GLN A 95 -18.61 4.70 6.88
C GLN A 95 -17.40 3.83 6.51
N TYR A 96 -16.29 4.46 6.15
CA TYR A 96 -15.02 3.84 5.80
C TYR A 96 -13.85 4.67 6.33
N ILE A 97 -12.73 3.99 6.61
CA ILE A 97 -11.46 4.64 6.94
C ILE A 97 -10.39 4.11 5.99
N ALA A 98 -9.47 4.98 5.55
CA ALA A 98 -8.29 4.62 4.79
C ALA A 98 -7.04 5.33 5.34
N GLY A 99 -5.85 4.96 4.85
CA GLY A 99 -4.59 5.56 5.28
C GLY A 99 -3.73 4.61 6.10
N LEU A 100 -3.13 5.10 7.18
CA LEU A 100 -2.33 4.33 8.14
C LEU A 100 -1.02 3.80 7.52
N GLU A 101 0.02 4.64 7.55
CA GLU A 101 1.33 4.31 6.99
C GLU A 101 2.15 3.37 7.88
N PHE A 102 1.99 3.49 9.22
CA PHE A 102 2.80 2.78 10.20
C PHE A 102 2.02 1.67 10.90
N THR A 103 2.64 0.50 11.03
CA THR A 103 2.05 -0.68 11.69
C THR A 103 1.51 -0.40 13.10
N PRO A 104 2.21 0.32 14.01
CA PRO A 104 1.66 0.62 15.33
C PRO A 104 0.36 1.43 15.29
N ALA A 105 0.23 2.36 14.33
CA ALA A 105 -0.98 3.12 14.11
C ALA A 105 -2.14 2.24 13.60
N ALA A 106 -1.87 1.34 12.65
CA ALA A 106 -2.88 0.39 12.14
C ALA A 106 -3.39 -0.55 13.24
N LEU A 107 -2.50 -1.06 14.08
CA LEU A 107 -2.86 -1.91 15.23
C LEU A 107 -3.72 -1.16 16.26
N ALA A 108 -3.41 0.10 16.53
CA ALA A 108 -4.19 0.92 17.47
C ALA A 108 -5.62 1.23 16.98
N VAL A 109 -5.85 1.21 15.67
CA VAL A 109 -7.16 1.46 15.04
C VAL A 109 -8.00 0.17 14.94
N ALA A 110 -7.41 -1.01 15.05
CA ALA A 110 -8.09 -2.30 14.84
C ALA A 110 -9.31 -2.51 15.75
N ASP A 111 -9.21 -2.15 17.05
CA ASP A 111 -10.31 -2.27 18.00
C ASP A 111 -11.46 -1.32 17.65
N VAL A 112 -11.15 -0.09 17.23
CA VAL A 112 -12.15 0.90 16.78
C VAL A 112 -12.89 0.38 15.55
N ALA A 113 -12.16 -0.20 14.58
CA ALA A 113 -12.74 -0.82 13.38
C ALA A 113 -13.72 -1.95 13.75
N THR A 114 -13.33 -2.80 14.71
CA THR A 114 -14.15 -3.93 15.16
C THR A 114 -15.42 -3.48 15.87
N GLN A 115 -15.30 -2.58 16.86
CA GLN A 115 -16.42 -2.10 17.66
C GLN A 115 -17.42 -1.31 16.81
N ALA A 116 -16.93 -0.48 15.89
CA ALA A 116 -17.77 0.35 15.02
C ALA A 116 -18.28 -0.39 13.79
N ARG A 117 -17.75 -1.58 13.49
CA ARG A 117 -17.99 -2.35 12.26
C ARG A 117 -17.73 -1.51 11.01
N VAL A 118 -16.65 -0.74 11.03
CA VAL A 118 -16.24 0.16 9.94
C VAL A 118 -15.06 -0.47 9.19
N PRO A 119 -15.18 -0.72 7.88
CA PRO A 119 -14.04 -1.17 7.08
C PRO A 119 -12.91 -0.14 7.10
N VAL A 120 -11.68 -0.62 7.33
CA VAL A 120 -10.44 0.16 7.35
C VAL A 120 -9.48 -0.41 6.33
N ILE A 121 -9.11 0.39 5.34
CA ILE A 121 -8.17 0.00 4.29
C ILE A 121 -6.80 0.61 4.61
N ILE A 122 -5.84 -0.24 4.95
CA ILE A 122 -4.49 0.12 5.30
C ILE A 122 -3.68 0.34 4.03
N ASN A 123 -3.16 1.57 3.83
CA ASN A 123 -2.42 1.91 2.62
C ASN A 123 -0.99 1.37 2.62
N ASN A 124 -0.39 1.22 3.80
CA ASN A 124 0.97 0.69 3.94
C ASN A 124 1.07 -0.25 5.15
N SER A 125 1.77 0.10 6.23
CA SER A 125 1.90 -0.71 7.46
C SER A 125 2.40 -2.13 7.17
N GLY A 126 3.64 -2.27 6.73
CA GLY A 126 4.23 -3.45 6.07
C GLY A 126 4.41 -4.73 6.90
N THR A 127 3.87 -4.84 8.13
CA THR A 127 3.94 -6.06 8.95
C THR A 127 2.87 -7.07 8.52
N SER A 128 3.27 -8.33 8.33
CA SER A 128 2.36 -9.44 8.02
C SER A 128 1.46 -9.80 9.19
N GLY A 129 0.29 -10.36 8.90
CA GLY A 129 -0.63 -10.92 9.89
C GLY A 129 -1.45 -9.89 10.69
N ILE A 130 -1.21 -8.58 10.55
CA ILE A 130 -1.94 -7.56 11.33
C ILE A 130 -3.44 -7.50 11.01
N LEU A 131 -3.87 -7.96 9.84
CA LEU A 131 -5.28 -7.97 9.45
C LEU A 131 -6.12 -8.94 10.29
N SER A 132 -5.49 -9.93 10.95
CA SER A 132 -6.17 -10.83 11.88
C SER A 132 -6.70 -10.11 13.14
N ARG A 133 -6.19 -8.91 13.45
CA ARG A 133 -6.61 -8.12 14.63
C ARG A 133 -8.04 -7.60 14.54
N SER A 134 -8.61 -7.52 13.32
CA SER A 134 -10.00 -7.14 13.14
C SER A 134 -10.55 -7.73 11.84
N PRO A 135 -11.81 -8.22 11.82
CA PRO A 135 -12.46 -8.68 10.58
C PRO A 135 -12.77 -7.53 9.61
N TYR A 136 -12.59 -6.27 10.03
CA TYR A 136 -12.84 -5.08 9.23
C TYR A 136 -11.56 -4.43 8.66
N LEU A 137 -10.39 -5.06 8.86
CA LEU A 137 -9.15 -4.59 8.24
C LEU A 137 -8.93 -5.22 6.88
N LEU A 138 -8.49 -4.41 5.93
CA LEU A 138 -7.99 -4.75 4.59
C LEU A 138 -6.69 -4.02 4.35
N ARG A 139 -5.89 -4.46 3.40
CA ARG A 139 -4.70 -3.74 2.95
C ARG A 139 -4.75 -3.51 1.44
N SER A 140 -4.44 -2.27 1.03
CA SER A 140 -4.19 -1.90 -0.37
C SER A 140 -2.70 -1.78 -0.69
N GLY A 141 -1.84 -1.85 0.32
CA GLY A 141 -0.39 -1.79 0.18
C GLY A 141 0.25 -3.16 -0.02
N TYR A 142 1.34 -3.39 0.70
CA TYR A 142 2.13 -4.62 0.66
C TYR A 142 2.67 -4.96 2.05
N THR A 143 3.23 -6.18 2.21
CA THR A 143 3.98 -6.57 3.39
C THR A 143 5.46 -6.73 3.07
N GLN A 144 6.32 -6.65 4.08
CA GLN A 144 7.75 -6.88 3.88
C GLN A 144 8.03 -8.32 3.43
N TRP A 145 7.24 -9.28 3.88
CA TRP A 145 7.33 -10.66 3.40
C TRP A 145 7.07 -10.78 1.90
N MET A 146 6.10 -10.04 1.36
CA MET A 146 5.78 -10.07 -0.07
C MET A 146 6.93 -9.59 -0.96
N VAL A 147 7.70 -8.60 -0.53
CA VAL A 147 8.74 -7.98 -1.35
C VAL A 147 10.14 -8.54 -1.05
N ALA A 148 10.46 -8.81 0.22
CA ALA A 148 11.76 -9.34 0.60
C ALA A 148 11.97 -10.79 0.15
N THR A 149 10.92 -11.63 0.16
CA THR A 149 11.00 -13.02 -0.32
C THR A 149 11.41 -13.12 -1.79
N PRO A 150 10.74 -12.45 -2.76
CA PRO A 150 11.17 -12.46 -4.15
C PRO A 150 12.55 -11.84 -4.37
N LEU A 151 12.91 -10.78 -3.61
CA LEU A 151 14.23 -10.18 -3.72
C LEU A 151 15.33 -11.14 -3.29
N ALA A 152 15.13 -11.87 -2.19
CA ALA A 152 16.08 -12.87 -1.72
C ALA A 152 16.26 -14.02 -2.73
N LYS A 153 15.17 -14.50 -3.34
CA LYS A 153 15.21 -15.51 -4.40
C LYS A 153 16.01 -15.00 -5.60
N TRP A 154 15.69 -13.79 -6.06
CA TRP A 154 16.42 -13.18 -7.17
C TRP A 154 17.91 -13.02 -6.84
N THR A 155 18.25 -12.62 -5.62
CA THR A 155 19.66 -12.45 -5.21
C THR A 155 20.45 -13.75 -5.35
N ALA A 156 19.86 -14.88 -4.93
CA ALA A 156 20.48 -16.20 -5.11
C ALA A 156 20.60 -16.59 -6.59
N GLU A 157 19.54 -16.39 -7.38
CA GLU A 157 19.54 -16.62 -8.84
C GLU A 157 20.58 -15.76 -9.58
N ALA A 158 20.85 -14.55 -9.10
CA ALA A 158 21.88 -13.66 -9.61
C ALA A 158 23.30 -14.00 -9.14
N GLY A 159 23.48 -15.14 -8.45
CA GLY A 159 24.77 -15.65 -7.99
C GLY A 159 25.29 -15.05 -6.68
N GLY A 160 24.45 -14.33 -5.95
CA GLY A 160 24.79 -13.85 -4.59
C GLY A 160 24.98 -15.00 -3.63
N LYS A 161 26.10 -15.03 -2.89
CA LYS A 161 26.44 -16.10 -1.96
C LYS A 161 26.34 -15.66 -0.50
N ASN A 162 26.71 -14.40 -0.23
CA ASN A 162 26.75 -13.84 1.11
C ASN A 162 26.01 -12.50 1.14
N VAL A 163 25.08 -12.33 2.08
CA VAL A 163 24.31 -11.08 2.25
C VAL A 163 24.36 -10.62 3.70
N PHE A 164 24.63 -9.33 3.90
CA PHE A 164 24.48 -8.67 5.20
C PHE A 164 23.09 -8.03 5.28
N LEU A 165 22.39 -8.23 6.40
CA LEU A 165 21.04 -7.73 6.61
C LEU A 165 21.03 -6.51 7.52
N ALA A 166 20.44 -5.41 7.09
CA ALA A 166 20.30 -4.17 7.86
C ALA A 166 18.85 -3.70 7.82
N ALA A 167 18.17 -3.63 8.96
CA ALA A 167 16.81 -3.10 8.98
C ALA A 167 16.54 -2.24 10.20
N ALA A 168 15.62 -1.29 10.06
CA ALA A 168 15.11 -0.49 11.15
C ALA A 168 14.50 -1.36 12.25
N ASP A 169 14.77 -1.02 13.51
CA ASP A 169 14.38 -1.81 14.68
C ASP A 169 12.91 -1.56 15.07
N TYR A 170 11.99 -2.10 14.27
CA TYR A 170 10.55 -2.12 14.54
C TYR A 170 9.89 -3.26 13.72
N ALA A 171 8.60 -3.53 13.96
CA ALA A 171 7.94 -4.73 13.44
C ALA A 171 8.12 -4.98 11.92
N PRO A 172 7.92 -4.03 10.98
CA PRO A 172 8.21 -4.27 9.56
C PRO A 172 9.69 -4.60 9.26
N GLY A 173 10.64 -4.03 10.04
CA GLY A 173 12.06 -4.34 9.89
C GLY A 173 12.40 -5.76 10.33
N HIS A 174 11.72 -6.25 11.37
CA HIS A 174 11.84 -7.65 11.81
C HIS A 174 11.31 -8.60 10.73
N ASP A 175 10.16 -8.26 10.12
CA ASP A 175 9.59 -9.02 9.01
C ASP A 175 10.51 -9.01 7.78
N ALA A 176 11.08 -7.85 7.44
CA ALA A 176 11.98 -7.70 6.30
C ALA A 176 13.21 -8.62 6.44
N ILE A 177 13.88 -8.60 7.60
CA ILE A 177 15.00 -9.49 7.88
C ILE A 177 14.55 -10.95 7.89
N GLY A 178 13.45 -11.28 8.57
CA GLY A 178 12.94 -12.65 8.66
C GLY A 178 12.63 -13.26 7.31
N ALA A 179 11.94 -12.51 6.45
CA ALA A 179 11.56 -12.91 5.11
C ALA A 179 12.79 -13.11 4.19
N TYR A 180 13.69 -12.13 4.20
CA TYR A 180 14.90 -12.21 3.37
C TYR A 180 15.80 -13.36 3.80
N LYS A 181 16.11 -13.44 5.11
CA LYS A 181 16.94 -14.49 5.71
C LYS A 181 16.41 -15.87 5.37
N LYS A 182 15.11 -16.13 5.65
CA LYS A 182 14.48 -17.42 5.37
C LYS A 182 14.63 -17.80 3.89
N SER A 183 14.18 -16.93 3.00
CA SER A 183 14.15 -17.22 1.57
C SER A 183 15.53 -17.34 0.94
N PHE A 184 16.49 -16.54 1.39
CA PHE A 184 17.86 -16.59 0.88
C PHE A 184 18.61 -17.84 1.35
N THR A 185 18.43 -18.26 2.62
CA THR A 185 19.06 -19.48 3.13
C THR A 185 18.43 -20.74 2.55
N GLU A 186 17.11 -20.76 2.32
CA GLU A 186 16.43 -21.85 1.58
C GLU A 186 16.94 -22.00 0.15
N ALA A 187 17.37 -20.89 -0.48
CA ALA A 187 17.99 -20.89 -1.80
C ALA A 187 19.51 -21.19 -1.77
N GLY A 188 20.10 -21.56 -0.63
CA GLY A 188 21.49 -21.93 -0.47
C GLY A 188 22.45 -20.77 -0.16
N GLY A 189 21.94 -19.55 0.02
CA GLY A 189 22.73 -18.38 0.39
C GLY A 189 23.13 -18.36 1.87
N LYS A 190 24.15 -17.57 2.22
CA LYS A 190 24.64 -17.38 3.59
C LYS A 190 24.39 -15.96 4.07
N ILE A 191 24.05 -15.80 5.35
CA ILE A 191 23.93 -14.50 6.00
C ILE A 191 25.28 -14.16 6.62
N ALA A 192 25.96 -13.14 6.08
CA ALA A 192 27.26 -12.66 6.53
C ALA A 192 27.18 -11.88 7.85
N GLY A 193 26.01 -11.34 8.17
CA GLY A 193 25.74 -10.62 9.40
C GLY A 193 24.35 -9.98 9.38
N GLU A 194 23.94 -9.51 10.54
CA GLU A 194 22.62 -8.90 10.75
C GLU A 194 22.76 -7.71 11.71
N MET A 195 22.05 -6.62 11.45
CA MET A 195 21.96 -5.49 12.38
C MET A 195 20.57 -4.85 12.40
N ARG A 196 20.21 -4.36 13.57
CA ARG A 196 18.99 -3.56 13.81
C ARG A 196 19.37 -2.11 14.02
N VAL A 197 18.66 -1.22 13.35
CA VAL A 197 18.95 0.22 13.34
C VAL A 197 17.83 0.97 14.06
N PRO A 198 18.09 1.66 15.17
CA PRO A 198 17.10 2.51 15.82
C PRO A 198 16.53 3.55 14.85
N LEU A 199 15.21 3.82 14.94
CA LEU A 199 14.48 4.74 14.04
C LEU A 199 15.00 6.19 14.06
N ASN A 200 15.71 6.58 15.12
CA ASN A 200 16.31 7.91 15.31
C ASN A 200 17.82 7.96 14.99
N THR A 201 18.36 6.94 14.33
CA THR A 201 19.79 6.90 13.95
C THR A 201 20.10 7.98 12.91
N ALA A 202 21.06 8.85 13.21
CA ALA A 202 21.53 9.90 12.32
C ALA A 202 22.90 9.58 11.69
N ASP A 203 23.75 8.82 12.39
CA ASP A 203 25.10 8.42 11.92
C ASP A 203 25.17 6.92 11.67
N PHE A 204 25.54 6.56 10.46
CA PHE A 204 25.69 5.17 10.02
C PHE A 204 27.15 4.71 9.89
N SER A 205 28.12 5.48 10.34
CA SER A 205 29.54 5.19 10.18
C SER A 205 29.95 3.83 10.74
N THR A 206 29.53 3.53 11.98
CA THR A 206 29.84 2.25 12.62
C THR A 206 29.08 1.07 11.99
N TYR A 207 27.89 1.32 11.44
CA TYR A 207 27.13 0.32 10.71
C TYR A 207 27.81 -0.06 9.39
N MET A 208 28.27 0.91 8.62
CA MET A 208 29.00 0.69 7.37
C MET A 208 30.34 -0.03 7.60
N GLN A 209 31.01 0.26 8.72
CA GLN A 209 32.23 -0.46 9.11
C GLN A 209 31.96 -1.95 9.34
N LYS A 210 30.88 -2.30 10.07
CA LYS A 210 30.46 -3.71 10.29
C LYS A 210 30.15 -4.43 8.98
N VAL A 211 29.46 -3.76 8.04
CA VAL A 211 29.19 -4.32 6.72
C VAL A 211 30.50 -4.61 5.97
N ARG A 212 31.44 -3.67 5.98
CA ARG A 212 32.76 -3.83 5.31
C ARG A 212 33.55 -4.99 5.89
N GLU A 213 33.60 -5.12 7.21
CA GLU A 213 34.31 -6.21 7.91
C GLU A 213 33.73 -7.59 7.57
N ALA A 214 32.44 -7.70 7.38
CA ALA A 214 31.75 -8.93 7.01
C ALA A 214 31.97 -9.34 5.53
N ARG A 215 32.46 -8.44 4.68
CA ARG A 215 32.73 -8.66 3.25
C ARG A 215 31.63 -9.41 2.50
N PRO A 216 30.36 -8.95 2.56
CA PRO A 216 29.26 -9.59 1.83
C PRO A 216 29.29 -9.25 0.35
N ASP A 217 28.65 -10.06 -0.49
CA ASP A 217 28.39 -9.72 -1.91
C ASP A 217 27.34 -8.60 -2.01
N TYR A 218 26.37 -8.61 -1.08
CA TYR A 218 25.27 -7.66 -1.02
C TYR A 218 24.99 -7.22 0.42
N VAL A 219 24.51 -5.99 0.57
CA VAL A 219 23.80 -5.57 1.76
C VAL A 219 22.32 -5.35 1.40
N TYR A 220 21.44 -6.06 2.08
CA TYR A 220 20.00 -5.82 2.02
C TYR A 220 19.63 -4.82 3.11
N MET A 221 19.00 -3.71 2.71
CA MET A 221 18.50 -2.72 3.66
C MET A 221 16.97 -2.65 3.65
N PHE A 222 16.38 -2.41 4.83
CA PHE A 222 15.02 -1.92 4.97
C PHE A 222 14.98 -0.79 6.00
N MET A 223 14.67 0.40 5.54
CA MET A 223 14.46 1.60 6.36
C MET A 223 13.16 2.28 5.95
N PRO A 224 12.41 2.90 6.88
CA PRO A 224 11.29 3.75 6.47
C PRO A 224 11.74 4.79 5.45
N VAL A 225 10.98 4.93 4.36
CA VAL A 225 11.26 5.90 3.31
C VAL A 225 11.26 7.32 3.88
N GLY A 226 12.33 8.07 3.66
CA GLY A 226 12.52 9.40 4.19
C GLY A 226 13.92 9.59 4.81
N PRO A 227 14.05 10.40 5.88
CA PRO A 227 15.37 10.77 6.41
C PRO A 227 16.30 9.61 6.76
N LEU A 228 15.74 8.51 7.32
CA LEU A 228 16.54 7.36 7.75
C LEU A 228 17.13 6.59 6.55
N SER A 229 16.32 6.33 5.52
CA SER A 229 16.80 5.66 4.29
C SER A 229 17.80 6.53 3.52
N VAL A 230 17.57 7.84 3.48
CA VAL A 230 18.52 8.80 2.88
C VAL A 230 19.87 8.76 3.58
N ALA A 231 19.89 8.80 4.91
CA ALA A 231 21.13 8.77 5.69
C ALA A 231 21.90 7.44 5.48
N PHE A 232 21.19 6.31 5.43
CA PHE A 232 21.82 5.00 5.16
C PHE A 232 22.46 4.94 3.78
N ILE A 233 21.72 5.32 2.71
CA ILE A 233 22.23 5.27 1.34
C ILE A 233 23.41 6.22 1.14
N LYS A 234 23.34 7.42 1.71
CA LYS A 234 24.46 8.36 1.70
C LYS A 234 25.70 7.78 2.39
N ALA A 235 25.55 7.22 3.58
CA ALA A 235 26.66 6.62 4.30
C ALA A 235 27.26 5.43 3.53
N TYR A 236 26.44 4.60 2.87
CA TYR A 236 26.92 3.51 2.02
C TYR A 236 27.83 4.02 0.90
N VAL A 237 27.44 5.09 0.20
CA VAL A 237 28.23 5.68 -0.89
C VAL A 237 29.47 6.42 -0.36
N GLU A 238 29.30 7.30 0.63
CA GLU A 238 30.39 8.09 1.21
C GLU A 238 31.48 7.22 1.82
N ARG A 239 31.11 6.09 2.40
CA ARG A 239 32.06 5.11 2.92
C ARG A 239 32.65 4.20 1.85
N GLY A 240 32.20 4.30 0.60
CA GLY A 240 32.77 3.59 -0.53
C GLY A 240 32.53 2.09 -0.56
N LEU A 241 31.43 1.59 0.02
CA LEU A 241 31.12 0.16 0.03
C LEU A 241 30.92 -0.40 -1.38
N GLU A 242 30.35 0.41 -2.28
CA GLU A 242 30.20 0.05 -3.70
C GLU A 242 31.58 -0.19 -4.37
N LYS A 243 32.57 0.65 -4.06
CA LYS A 243 33.95 0.50 -4.56
C LYS A 243 34.64 -0.74 -4.03
N ASP A 244 34.22 -1.21 -2.86
CA ASP A 244 34.65 -2.48 -2.27
C ASP A 244 33.94 -3.69 -2.92
N GLY A 245 33.07 -3.48 -3.92
CA GLY A 245 32.30 -4.50 -4.63
C GLY A 245 31.03 -4.96 -3.92
N ILE A 246 30.66 -4.35 -2.80
CA ILE A 246 29.45 -4.67 -2.03
C ILE A 246 28.25 -3.98 -2.66
N LYS A 247 27.25 -4.72 -3.16
CA LYS A 247 26.07 -4.17 -3.84
C LYS A 247 24.94 -3.90 -2.85
N LEU A 248 24.14 -2.85 -3.10
CA LEU A 248 23.01 -2.49 -2.26
C LEU A 248 21.69 -3.04 -2.83
N LEU A 249 20.92 -3.68 -1.96
CA LEU A 249 19.56 -4.15 -2.21
C LEU A 249 18.58 -3.41 -1.30
N ALA A 250 17.44 -3.01 -1.83
CA ALA A 250 16.42 -2.27 -1.10
C ALA A 250 14.99 -2.68 -1.51
N THR A 251 13.99 -2.05 -0.95
CA THR A 251 12.58 -2.23 -1.31
C THR A 251 11.97 -0.91 -1.80
N ALA A 252 11.29 -0.16 -0.94
CA ALA A 252 10.66 1.11 -1.29
C ALA A 252 11.59 2.33 -1.10
N GLU A 253 12.79 2.16 -0.58
CA GLU A 253 13.71 3.23 -0.20
C GLU A 253 14.15 4.09 -1.38
N THR A 254 14.16 3.52 -2.59
CA THR A 254 14.48 4.23 -3.83
C THR A 254 13.23 4.50 -4.67
N GLU A 255 12.10 4.81 -4.03
CA GLU A 255 10.92 5.27 -4.76
C GLU A 255 11.25 6.47 -5.67
N GLU A 256 10.56 6.58 -6.79
CA GLU A 256 10.80 7.61 -7.78
C GLU A 256 10.72 9.02 -7.20
N SER A 257 9.92 9.22 -6.15
CA SER A 257 9.85 10.49 -5.41
C SER A 257 11.16 10.88 -4.71
N GLU A 258 11.99 9.89 -4.39
CA GLU A 258 13.24 10.07 -3.62
C GLU A 258 14.49 10.12 -4.52
N LEU A 259 14.41 9.53 -5.73
CA LEU A 259 15.57 9.36 -6.61
C LEU A 259 16.30 10.67 -6.94
N ALA A 260 15.56 11.78 -7.10
CA ALA A 260 16.17 13.07 -7.35
C ALA A 260 17.04 13.56 -6.18
N GLY A 261 16.69 13.18 -4.94
CA GLY A 261 17.44 13.50 -3.73
C GLY A 261 18.71 12.66 -3.54
N TYR A 262 18.78 11.48 -4.13
CA TYR A 262 19.95 10.61 -4.09
C TYR A 262 20.94 10.89 -5.23
N GLY A 263 20.43 11.30 -6.40
CA GLY A 263 21.25 11.46 -7.59
C GLY A 263 22.00 10.18 -7.96
N ASP A 264 23.29 10.33 -8.28
CA ASP A 264 24.15 9.20 -8.67
C ASP A 264 24.31 8.14 -7.56
N ALA A 265 24.06 8.50 -6.30
CA ALA A 265 24.13 7.55 -5.17
C ALA A 265 23.11 6.42 -5.26
N ALA A 266 22.01 6.61 -5.98
CA ALA A 266 21.00 5.57 -6.17
C ALA A 266 21.30 4.65 -7.38
N ALA A 267 22.24 5.01 -8.25
CA ALA A 267 22.51 4.26 -9.47
C ALA A 267 22.89 2.80 -9.18
N GLY A 268 22.29 1.86 -9.91
CA GLY A 268 22.61 0.45 -9.78
C GLY A 268 21.95 -0.28 -8.59
N ILE A 269 21.31 0.43 -7.65
CA ILE A 269 20.58 -0.21 -6.55
C ILE A 269 19.46 -1.09 -7.13
N VAL A 270 19.41 -2.35 -6.67
CA VAL A 270 18.34 -3.27 -7.07
C VAL A 270 17.29 -3.32 -5.97
N THR A 271 16.03 -3.27 -6.36
CA THR A 271 14.89 -3.25 -5.44
C THR A 271 13.84 -4.27 -5.82
N ALA A 272 13.01 -4.64 -4.86
CA ALA A 272 11.78 -5.38 -5.12
C ALA A 272 10.58 -4.61 -4.58
N LEU A 273 9.56 -4.39 -5.41
CA LEU A 273 8.36 -3.69 -4.99
C LEU A 273 7.14 -4.11 -5.81
N HIS A 274 5.97 -3.90 -5.25
CA HIS A 274 4.67 -4.23 -5.87
C HIS A 274 4.20 -3.22 -6.92
N TYR A 275 4.91 -2.11 -7.11
CA TYR A 275 4.58 -1.05 -8.05
C TYR A 275 5.83 -0.52 -8.77
N SER A 276 5.68 -0.15 -10.02
CA SER A 276 6.68 0.57 -10.79
C SER A 276 6.02 1.73 -11.53
N ALA A 277 6.43 2.96 -11.23
CA ALA A 277 5.90 4.16 -11.87
C ALA A 277 6.17 4.22 -13.37
N SER A 278 7.24 3.52 -13.83
CA SER A 278 7.61 3.42 -15.25
C SER A 278 6.78 2.41 -16.06
N SER A 279 5.81 1.73 -15.43
CA SER A 279 4.94 0.76 -16.12
C SER A 279 4.13 1.43 -17.23
N THR A 280 4.15 0.82 -18.43
CA THR A 280 3.38 1.26 -19.60
C THR A 280 1.98 0.67 -19.66
N ALA A 281 1.56 -0.10 -18.67
CA ALA A 281 0.22 -0.68 -18.60
C ALA A 281 -0.87 0.41 -18.67
N PRO A 282 -1.98 0.18 -19.42
CA PRO A 282 -3.04 1.20 -19.58
C PRO A 282 -3.61 1.73 -18.27
N ALA A 283 -3.80 0.85 -17.27
CA ALA A 283 -4.28 1.24 -15.95
C ALA A 283 -3.31 2.20 -15.25
N ASN A 284 -1.98 1.99 -15.37
CA ASN A 284 -0.98 2.90 -14.82
C ASN A 284 -0.96 4.24 -15.56
N GLN A 285 -1.04 4.23 -16.89
CA GLN A 285 -1.08 5.47 -17.66
C GLN A 285 -2.30 6.32 -17.30
N ALA A 286 -3.48 5.72 -17.15
CA ALA A 286 -4.68 6.40 -16.71
C ALA A 286 -4.56 7.00 -15.30
N PHE A 287 -4.00 6.24 -14.37
CA PHE A 287 -3.70 6.70 -13.01
C PHE A 287 -2.73 7.88 -12.99
N VAL A 288 -1.60 7.77 -13.70
CA VAL A 288 -0.60 8.85 -13.80
C VAL A 288 -1.21 10.12 -14.38
N ALA A 289 -2.03 9.99 -15.44
CA ALA A 289 -2.74 11.13 -16.04
C ALA A 289 -3.70 11.81 -15.05
N ALA A 290 -4.50 11.03 -14.32
CA ALA A 290 -5.41 11.54 -13.30
C ALA A 290 -4.65 12.23 -12.14
N LEU A 291 -3.57 11.62 -11.65
CA LEU A 291 -2.73 12.18 -10.61
C LEU A 291 -2.09 13.50 -11.05
N ARG A 292 -1.54 13.57 -12.26
CA ARG A 292 -0.92 14.77 -12.81
C ARG A 292 -1.93 15.89 -13.05
N LYS A 293 -3.13 15.56 -13.46
CA LYS A 293 -4.23 16.53 -13.58
C LYS A 293 -4.57 17.18 -12.23
N LYS A 294 -4.48 16.43 -11.13
CA LYS A 294 -4.79 16.92 -9.77
C LYS A 294 -3.60 17.61 -9.11
N ALA A 295 -2.40 17.04 -9.20
CA ALA A 295 -1.24 17.42 -8.40
C ALA A 295 -0.14 18.16 -9.19
N GLY A 296 -0.32 18.35 -10.52
CA GLY A 296 0.62 19.02 -11.41
C GLY A 296 1.37 18.08 -12.35
N PRO A 297 1.79 18.60 -13.53
CA PRO A 297 2.28 17.79 -14.66
C PRO A 297 3.56 17.00 -14.37
N THR A 298 4.36 17.44 -13.40
CA THR A 298 5.61 16.78 -13.01
C THR A 298 5.46 15.77 -11.88
N ARG A 299 4.21 15.58 -11.37
CA ARG A 299 4.00 14.64 -10.27
C ARG A 299 4.29 13.21 -10.71
N ILE A 300 5.18 12.54 -9.97
CA ILE A 300 5.52 11.13 -10.15
C ILE A 300 4.80 10.34 -9.05
N PRO A 301 4.03 9.30 -9.40
CA PRO A 301 3.40 8.45 -8.40
C PRO A 301 4.42 7.56 -7.67
N ASN A 302 4.05 7.12 -6.48
CA ASN A 302 4.83 6.20 -5.65
C ASN A 302 3.90 5.17 -4.97
N VAL A 303 4.45 4.36 -4.07
CA VAL A 303 3.67 3.34 -3.33
C VAL A 303 2.52 3.92 -2.52
N ALA A 304 2.69 5.10 -1.92
CA ALA A 304 1.63 5.77 -1.17
C ALA A 304 0.48 6.19 -2.10
N SER A 305 0.82 6.73 -3.28
CA SER A 305 -0.16 7.14 -4.30
C SER A 305 -0.98 5.96 -4.81
N VAL A 306 -0.32 4.87 -5.23
CA VAL A 306 -1.02 3.72 -5.80
C VAL A 306 -1.86 3.00 -4.76
N SER A 307 -1.39 2.92 -3.51
CA SER A 307 -2.15 2.30 -2.43
C SER A 307 -3.39 3.12 -2.05
N ALA A 308 -3.29 4.45 -2.04
CA ALA A 308 -4.44 5.32 -1.80
C ALA A 308 -5.47 5.24 -2.93
N TRP A 309 -5.00 5.18 -4.19
CA TRP A 309 -5.86 4.97 -5.36
C TRP A 309 -6.66 3.66 -5.26
N ASP A 310 -5.98 2.55 -4.96
CA ASP A 310 -6.63 1.26 -4.80
C ASP A 310 -7.53 1.19 -3.57
N SER A 311 -7.19 1.88 -2.48
CA SER A 311 -8.09 2.02 -1.32
C SER A 311 -9.42 2.64 -1.74
N MET A 312 -9.38 3.71 -2.51
CA MET A 312 -10.60 4.35 -3.01
C MET A 312 -11.37 3.46 -3.97
N HIS A 313 -10.65 2.71 -4.83
CA HIS A 313 -11.28 1.73 -5.71
C HIS A 313 -12.06 0.67 -4.92
N MET A 314 -11.45 0.09 -3.89
CA MET A 314 -12.10 -0.88 -2.98
C MET A 314 -13.29 -0.25 -2.25
N ILE A 315 -13.15 0.96 -1.71
CA ILE A 315 -14.23 1.67 -1.01
C ILE A 315 -15.41 1.92 -1.95
N TYR A 316 -15.16 2.34 -3.19
CA TYR A 316 -16.23 2.58 -4.17
C TYR A 316 -17.00 1.30 -4.51
N GLN A 317 -16.33 0.14 -4.59
CA GLN A 317 -16.99 -1.15 -4.76
C GLN A 317 -17.85 -1.51 -3.54
N MET A 318 -17.34 -1.29 -2.33
CA MET A 318 -18.10 -1.50 -1.09
C MET A 318 -19.35 -0.60 -1.02
N ILE A 319 -19.23 0.69 -1.39
CA ILE A 319 -20.36 1.63 -1.44
C ILE A 319 -21.43 1.13 -2.40
N LYS A 320 -21.04 0.72 -3.61
CA LYS A 320 -21.97 0.17 -4.61
C LYS A 320 -22.67 -1.09 -4.09
N ALA A 321 -21.92 -2.01 -3.49
CA ALA A 321 -22.46 -3.26 -2.97
C ALA A 321 -23.44 -3.05 -1.80
N THR A 322 -23.22 -2.04 -0.97
CA THR A 322 -24.09 -1.70 0.17
C THR A 322 -25.24 -0.75 -0.18
N ASP A 323 -25.27 -0.25 -1.43
CA ASP A 323 -26.18 0.83 -1.84
C ASP A 323 -26.08 2.04 -0.88
N GLY A 324 -24.85 2.45 -0.55
CA GLY A 324 -24.55 3.55 0.35
C GLY A 324 -24.96 3.35 1.81
N LYS A 325 -25.47 2.19 2.21
CA LYS A 325 -25.84 1.89 3.60
C LYS A 325 -24.60 1.64 4.45
N LYS A 326 -24.64 2.07 5.72
CA LYS A 326 -23.60 1.74 6.70
C LYS A 326 -23.73 0.27 7.13
N ASP A 327 -23.23 -0.63 6.33
CA ASP A 327 -23.24 -2.08 6.53
C ASP A 327 -21.83 -2.65 6.33
N GLY A 328 -21.01 -2.57 7.37
CA GLY A 328 -19.64 -3.06 7.36
C GLY A 328 -19.51 -4.55 7.00
N PRO A 329 -20.29 -5.45 7.60
CA PRO A 329 -20.27 -6.88 7.22
C PRO A 329 -20.54 -7.12 5.75
N LYS A 330 -21.55 -6.47 5.16
CA LYS A 330 -21.88 -6.59 3.74
C LYS A 330 -20.78 -5.99 2.85
N ALA A 331 -20.20 -4.85 3.26
CA ALA A 331 -19.07 -4.24 2.57
C ALA A 331 -17.87 -5.18 2.53
N MET A 332 -17.51 -5.79 3.67
CA MET A 332 -16.39 -6.74 3.75
C MET A 332 -16.65 -8.01 2.93
N ALA A 333 -17.88 -8.51 2.94
CA ALA A 333 -18.27 -9.67 2.14
C ALA A 333 -18.14 -9.39 0.63
N ALA A 334 -18.53 -8.21 0.18
CA ALA A 334 -18.48 -7.82 -1.21
C ALA A 334 -17.04 -7.71 -1.77
N ILE A 335 -16.05 -7.40 -0.91
CA ILE A 335 -14.67 -7.26 -1.32
C ILE A 335 -13.85 -8.55 -1.18
N LYS A 336 -14.38 -9.58 -0.52
CA LYS A 336 -13.64 -10.79 -0.11
C LYS A 336 -12.91 -11.51 -1.25
N THR A 337 -13.46 -11.49 -2.46
CA THR A 337 -12.87 -12.15 -3.65
C THR A 337 -12.66 -11.18 -4.80
N PHE A 338 -12.71 -9.89 -4.50
CA PHE A 338 -12.65 -8.85 -5.53
C PHE A 338 -11.29 -8.85 -6.23
N ALA A 339 -11.32 -8.71 -7.55
CA ALA A 339 -10.13 -8.64 -8.39
C ALA A 339 -10.31 -7.51 -9.41
N TRP A 340 -9.22 -6.81 -9.74
CA TRP A 340 -9.22 -5.72 -10.71
C TRP A 340 -7.84 -5.49 -11.32
N ASP A 341 -7.81 -4.76 -12.43
CA ASP A 341 -6.59 -4.26 -13.02
C ASP A 341 -6.22 -2.93 -12.36
N SER A 342 -5.27 -3.02 -11.42
CA SER A 342 -4.71 -1.88 -10.71
C SER A 342 -3.61 -1.20 -11.55
N PRO A 343 -3.25 0.07 -11.27
CA PRO A 343 -2.03 0.68 -11.83
C PRO A 343 -0.75 -0.14 -11.62
N ARG A 344 -0.74 -1.01 -10.59
CA ARG A 344 0.37 -1.91 -10.28
C ARG A 344 0.31 -3.26 -11.02
N GLY A 345 -0.66 -3.46 -11.91
CA GLY A 345 -0.96 -4.73 -12.55
C GLY A 345 -2.16 -5.44 -11.92
N PRO A 346 -2.43 -6.71 -12.29
CA PRO A 346 -3.57 -7.44 -11.76
C PRO A 346 -3.43 -7.68 -10.25
N VAL A 347 -4.51 -7.42 -9.53
CA VAL A 347 -4.60 -7.63 -8.08
C VAL A 347 -5.90 -8.36 -7.72
N LYS A 348 -5.84 -9.13 -6.64
CA LYS A 348 -7.00 -9.84 -6.10
C LYS A 348 -6.91 -9.85 -4.56
N VAL A 349 -8.03 -9.66 -3.89
CA VAL A 349 -8.11 -9.86 -2.43
C VAL A 349 -8.03 -11.35 -2.12
N ASP A 350 -7.10 -11.74 -1.25
CA ASP A 350 -7.04 -13.11 -0.73
C ASP A 350 -8.20 -13.33 0.24
N PRO A 351 -9.11 -14.29 -0.03
CA PRO A 351 -10.30 -14.50 0.78
C PRO A 351 -10.02 -14.97 2.21
N ASN A 352 -8.83 -15.51 2.47
CA ASN A 352 -8.45 -16.04 3.77
C ASN A 352 -7.76 -14.99 4.64
N THR A 353 -6.89 -14.18 4.03
CA THR A 353 -6.05 -13.22 4.76
C THR A 353 -6.50 -11.76 4.62
N ARG A 354 -7.27 -11.43 3.58
CA ARG A 354 -7.66 -10.06 3.17
C ARG A 354 -6.48 -9.18 2.72
N GLU A 355 -5.30 -9.79 2.55
CA GLU A 355 -4.17 -9.17 1.84
C GLU A 355 -4.42 -9.17 0.33
N LEU A 356 -3.72 -8.32 -0.41
CA LEU A 356 -3.74 -8.40 -1.87
C LEU A 356 -2.79 -9.49 -2.36
N ILE A 357 -3.26 -10.32 -3.29
CA ILE A 357 -2.42 -11.13 -4.16
C ILE A 357 -2.03 -10.22 -5.31
N GLN A 358 -0.73 -10.00 -5.53
CA GLN A 358 -0.23 -8.99 -6.45
C GLN A 358 1.16 -9.36 -7.01
N ASN A 359 1.55 -8.71 -8.10
CA ASN A 359 2.88 -8.88 -8.65
C ASN A 359 3.94 -8.15 -7.81
N VAL A 360 5.16 -8.70 -7.83
CA VAL A 360 6.35 -8.06 -7.28
C VAL A 360 7.38 -7.92 -8.39
N TYR A 361 7.85 -6.71 -8.60
CA TYR A 361 8.79 -6.33 -9.65
C TYR A 361 10.19 -6.19 -9.07
N ILE A 362 11.15 -6.90 -9.67
CA ILE A 362 12.57 -6.64 -9.41
C ILE A 362 12.98 -5.51 -10.36
N ARG A 363 13.48 -4.44 -9.76
CA ARG A 363 13.78 -3.19 -10.44
C ARG A 363 15.22 -2.81 -10.16
N LYS A 364 15.82 -2.07 -11.08
CA LYS A 364 17.15 -1.48 -10.93
C LYS A 364 17.06 0.01 -11.19
N VAL A 365 17.70 0.79 -10.37
CA VAL A 365 17.78 2.23 -10.58
C VAL A 365 18.75 2.51 -11.72
N GLU A 366 18.23 3.10 -12.79
CA GLU A 366 18.98 3.43 -14.00
C GLU A 366 18.72 4.88 -14.42
N LYS A 367 19.69 5.51 -15.09
CA LYS A 367 19.56 6.86 -15.63
C LYS A 367 18.98 6.79 -17.04
N VAL A 368 17.76 7.26 -17.23
CA VAL A 368 17.04 7.27 -18.52
C VAL A 368 16.68 8.71 -18.86
N ASN A 369 17.12 9.20 -20.02
CA ASN A 369 16.88 10.58 -20.48
C ASN A 369 17.26 11.65 -19.43
N GLY A 370 18.33 11.43 -18.69
CA GLY A 370 18.83 12.36 -17.67
C GLY A 370 18.18 12.24 -16.28
N ALA A 371 17.13 11.44 -16.12
CA ALA A 371 16.46 11.19 -14.84
C ALA A 371 16.73 9.77 -14.33
N TYR A 372 16.79 9.59 -13.01
CA TYR A 372 16.85 8.28 -12.40
C TYR A 372 15.44 7.68 -12.30
N VAL A 373 15.30 6.42 -12.70
CA VAL A 373 14.04 5.66 -12.67
C VAL A 373 14.30 4.22 -12.23
N ASN A 374 13.31 3.58 -11.63
CA ASN A 374 13.36 2.16 -11.34
C ASN A 374 12.90 1.38 -12.58
N GLN A 375 13.84 0.77 -13.31
CA GLN A 375 13.54 -0.08 -14.45
C GLN A 375 13.25 -1.51 -13.98
N THR A 376 12.04 -1.99 -14.30
CA THR A 376 11.66 -3.39 -14.04
C THR A 376 12.35 -4.30 -15.06
N PHE A 377 13.04 -5.34 -14.58
CA PHE A 377 13.69 -6.33 -15.43
C PHE A 377 13.27 -7.78 -15.13
N LYS A 378 12.56 -8.01 -14.00
CA LYS A 378 11.98 -9.31 -13.66
C LYS A 378 10.67 -9.10 -12.87
N THR A 379 9.70 -9.99 -13.07
CA THR A 379 8.42 -10.00 -12.35
C THR A 379 8.20 -11.35 -11.70
N TYR A 380 7.82 -11.34 -10.45
CA TYR A 380 7.24 -12.47 -9.74
C TYR A 380 5.74 -12.24 -9.64
N GLU A 381 4.96 -13.11 -10.28
CA GLU A 381 3.52 -12.90 -10.43
C GLU A 381 2.71 -13.47 -9.27
N ALA A 382 1.56 -12.85 -8.98
CA ALA A 382 0.53 -13.34 -8.06
C ALA A 382 1.06 -13.74 -6.68
N ILE A 383 1.97 -12.94 -6.12
CA ILE A 383 2.56 -13.19 -4.80
C ILE A 383 1.49 -12.98 -3.72
N LYS A 384 1.26 -14.02 -2.94
CA LYS A 384 0.55 -13.97 -1.65
C LYS A 384 1.51 -13.56 -0.55
N ASP A 385 0.98 -13.09 0.58
CA ASP A 385 1.82 -12.82 1.75
C ASP A 385 2.34 -14.12 2.37
N PRO A 386 3.66 -14.43 2.26
CA PRO A 386 4.20 -15.65 2.85
C PRO A 386 4.40 -15.56 4.37
N GLY A 387 4.24 -14.36 4.94
CA GLY A 387 4.35 -14.13 6.39
C GLY A 387 3.07 -14.45 7.17
N VAL A 388 1.93 -14.63 6.48
CA VAL A 388 0.68 -15.04 7.12
C VAL A 388 0.57 -16.56 7.10
N LYS A 389 0.53 -17.17 8.29
CA LYS A 389 0.19 -18.60 8.41
C LYS A 389 -1.33 -18.72 8.25
N VAL A 390 -1.77 -19.40 7.22
CA VAL A 390 -3.16 -19.83 7.06
C VAL A 390 -3.26 -21.16 7.77
N GLU A 391 -4.01 -21.20 8.89
CA GLU A 391 -4.33 -22.44 9.61
C GLU A 391 -5.29 -23.33 8.82
#